data_8c89582f5b23a6f433820212cc11de7e
#
_entry.id   8c89582f5b23a6f433820212cc11de7e
#
_cell.length_a   1.000
_cell.length_b   1.000
_cell.length_c   1.000
_cell.angle_alpha   90.00
_cell.angle_beta   90.00
_cell.angle_gamma   90.00
#
_symmetry.space_group_name_H-M   'P 1'
#
loop_
_entity.id
_entity.type
_entity.pdbx_description
1 polymer ?
#
loop_
_entity_poly.entity_id
_entity_poly.type
_entity_poly.pdbx_seq_one_letter_code
_entity_poly.pdbx_strand_id
1 'polypeptide(L)'
;MRKRPTSADVATEAGVSRTTVSFVLNGRTDIKIPDATRRRVLQAAETIGYHPHAPARQLAGGRSHILALVLRQTPEQIASDAILAETLRGLATAARTRGFRVMVEPLATDGPHASYAALLRSQHADGLVISGPRIDDPQLAALVRDGFPVVLQGARRDLDVTSIDIDNVAGARGAVEHLIALGHRRIACITNAPLVYTAAQERLDGYRAALASAGIDEDPALVATGDFDAPSGHAAMVGLLARTRFDAVFVASDVVALGAISALRDAGRRIPEDVSMVGFDDIPLAVYFDPPLTTVRLPAFELGRAAGQALLERIADQAAPTRTLLPTELIVRASTGPARSP
;
A
#
# COMPACT_ATOMS: atom_id res chain seq x y z
N MET A 1 8.27 41.51 5.64
CA MET A 1 8.02 40.34 4.76
C MET A 1 7.97 40.85 3.32
N ARG A 2 8.79 40.32 2.40
CA ARG A 2 8.68 40.65 0.97
C ARG A 2 7.31 40.16 0.46
N LYS A 3 6.53 41.07 -0.18
CA LYS A 3 5.26 40.77 -0.81
C LYS A 3 5.49 39.70 -1.89
N ARG A 4 4.79 38.58 -1.83
CA ARG A 4 4.92 37.53 -2.85
C ARG A 4 4.40 38.06 -4.20
N PRO A 5 5.14 37.82 -5.30
CA PRO A 5 4.67 38.19 -6.63
C PRO A 5 3.30 37.58 -6.94
N THR A 6 2.48 38.29 -7.69
CA THR A 6 1.14 37.88 -8.09
C THR A 6 1.03 37.72 -9.61
N SER A 7 -0.04 37.10 -10.09
CA SER A 7 -0.33 37.04 -11.53
C SER A 7 -0.52 38.41 -12.18
N ALA A 8 -0.86 39.42 -11.36
CA ALA A 8 -0.95 40.81 -11.85
C ALA A 8 0.44 41.41 -12.11
N ASP A 9 1.40 41.09 -11.23
CA ASP A 9 2.79 41.52 -11.41
C ASP A 9 3.41 40.90 -12.68
N VAL A 10 3.14 39.59 -12.93
CA VAL A 10 3.54 38.93 -14.21
C VAL A 10 2.88 39.59 -15.41
N ALA A 11 1.58 39.94 -15.31
CA ALA A 11 0.87 40.57 -16.40
C ALA A 11 1.47 41.95 -16.76
N THR A 12 1.85 42.72 -15.74
CA THR A 12 2.52 44.02 -15.91
C THR A 12 3.91 43.84 -16.55
N GLU A 13 4.72 42.93 -16.03
CA GLU A 13 6.08 42.65 -16.54
C GLU A 13 6.06 42.13 -17.98
N ALA A 14 5.11 41.22 -18.30
CA ALA A 14 4.97 40.65 -19.62
C ALA A 14 4.21 41.56 -20.63
N GLY A 15 3.58 42.66 -20.19
CA GLY A 15 2.76 43.54 -21.03
C GLY A 15 1.53 42.85 -21.62
N VAL A 16 0.82 42.02 -20.82
CA VAL A 16 -0.37 41.25 -21.24
C VAL A 16 -1.46 41.32 -20.17
N SER A 17 -2.67 40.82 -20.49
CA SER A 17 -3.73 40.69 -19.51
C SER A 17 -3.47 39.56 -18.49
N ARG A 18 -4.05 39.68 -17.27
CA ARG A 18 -4.02 38.57 -16.27
C ARG A 18 -4.62 37.28 -16.82
N THR A 19 -5.63 37.40 -17.69
CA THR A 19 -6.23 36.25 -18.37
C THR A 19 -5.24 35.55 -19.28
N THR A 20 -4.47 36.31 -20.05
CA THR A 20 -3.38 35.75 -20.90
C THR A 20 -2.33 35.06 -20.06
N VAL A 21 -1.90 35.65 -18.92
CA VAL A 21 -0.99 35.04 -17.98
C VAL A 21 -1.55 33.69 -17.47
N SER A 22 -2.82 33.69 -17.05
CA SER A 22 -3.50 32.48 -16.59
C SER A 22 -3.51 31.37 -17.65
N PHE A 23 -3.85 31.70 -18.89
CA PHE A 23 -3.88 30.73 -19.98
C PHE A 23 -2.49 30.16 -20.30
N VAL A 24 -1.46 31.01 -20.32
CA VAL A 24 -0.07 30.56 -20.58
C VAL A 24 0.43 29.67 -19.46
N LEU A 25 0.29 30.07 -18.19
CA LEU A 25 0.83 29.36 -17.05
C LEU A 25 0.06 28.06 -16.73
N ASN A 26 -1.23 27.97 -17.15
CA ASN A 26 -2.03 26.74 -17.06
C ASN A 26 -1.94 25.85 -18.31
N GLY A 27 -1.04 26.17 -19.26
CA GLY A 27 -0.78 25.31 -20.42
C GLY A 27 -1.97 25.18 -21.40
N ARG A 28 -2.93 26.13 -21.40
CA ARG A 28 -4.09 26.09 -22.32
C ARG A 28 -3.62 26.11 -23.78
N THR A 29 -4.01 25.08 -24.54
CA THR A 29 -3.68 24.92 -25.97
C THR A 29 -4.89 25.18 -26.87
N ASP A 30 -6.07 25.18 -26.32
CA ASP A 30 -7.35 25.47 -26.99
C ASP A 30 -7.50 26.98 -27.34
N ILE A 31 -6.66 27.86 -26.79
CA ILE A 31 -6.63 29.28 -27.06
C ILE A 31 -5.35 29.62 -27.83
N LYS A 32 -5.52 30.23 -29.02
CA LYS A 32 -4.40 30.67 -29.83
C LYS A 32 -3.68 31.85 -29.16
N ILE A 33 -2.56 31.58 -28.50
CA ILE A 33 -1.65 32.59 -27.96
C ILE A 33 -0.36 32.48 -28.75
N PRO A 34 0.14 33.57 -29.39
CA PRO A 34 1.39 33.57 -30.14
C PRO A 34 2.57 33.06 -29.27
N ASP A 35 3.46 32.27 -29.85
CA ASP A 35 4.62 31.70 -29.13
C ASP A 35 5.51 32.77 -28.50
N ALA A 36 5.68 33.93 -29.20
CA ALA A 36 6.42 35.04 -28.65
C ALA A 36 5.77 35.58 -27.35
N THR A 37 4.44 35.64 -27.29
CA THR A 37 3.70 36.07 -26.09
C THR A 37 3.84 35.01 -24.98
N ARG A 38 3.74 33.72 -25.33
CA ARG A 38 3.92 32.62 -24.38
C ARG A 38 5.32 32.66 -23.73
N ARG A 39 6.38 32.82 -24.54
CA ARG A 39 7.75 32.94 -24.04
C ARG A 39 7.92 34.15 -23.12
N ARG A 40 7.39 35.32 -23.51
CA ARG A 40 7.46 36.55 -22.71
C ARG A 40 6.81 36.41 -21.35
N VAL A 41 5.64 35.75 -21.25
CA VAL A 41 4.96 35.49 -19.99
C VAL A 41 5.74 34.54 -19.10
N LEU A 42 6.31 33.46 -19.67
CA LEU A 42 7.12 32.50 -18.91
C LEU A 42 8.40 33.15 -18.36
N GLN A 43 9.07 33.99 -19.19
CA GLN A 43 10.25 34.71 -18.79
C GLN A 43 9.94 35.76 -17.70
N ALA A 44 8.85 36.50 -17.82
CA ALA A 44 8.42 37.45 -16.80
C ALA A 44 8.14 36.73 -15.45
N ALA A 45 7.43 35.59 -15.49
CA ALA A 45 7.17 34.81 -14.29
C ALA A 45 8.46 34.34 -13.61
N GLU A 46 9.45 33.84 -14.39
CA GLU A 46 10.75 33.44 -13.90
C GLU A 46 11.54 34.61 -13.29
N THR A 47 11.60 35.73 -13.99
CA THR A 47 12.33 36.94 -13.57
C THR A 47 11.86 37.47 -12.21
N ILE A 48 10.54 37.50 -11.97
CA ILE A 48 10.00 38.00 -10.70
C ILE A 48 9.83 36.89 -9.64
N GLY A 49 10.19 35.62 -9.97
CA GLY A 49 10.05 34.48 -9.07
C GLY A 49 8.58 34.12 -8.79
N TYR A 50 7.69 34.33 -9.77
CA TYR A 50 6.28 33.99 -9.62
C TYR A 50 6.04 32.53 -9.91
N HIS A 51 5.51 31.83 -8.94
CA HIS A 51 5.00 30.47 -9.09
C HIS A 51 3.47 30.48 -8.93
N PRO A 52 2.71 29.93 -9.90
CA PRO A 52 1.25 29.87 -9.79
C PRO A 52 0.83 29.18 -8.49
N HIS A 53 -0.01 29.82 -7.71
CA HIS A 53 -0.57 29.23 -6.50
C HIS A 53 -1.38 27.98 -6.84
N ALA A 54 -1.12 26.85 -6.13
CA ALA A 54 -1.85 25.61 -6.35
C ALA A 54 -3.39 25.79 -6.22
N PRO A 55 -3.93 26.51 -5.20
CA PRO A 55 -5.35 26.82 -5.13
C PRO A 55 -5.89 27.62 -6.31
N ALA A 56 -5.11 28.56 -6.88
CA ALA A 56 -5.53 29.35 -8.03
C ALA A 56 -5.58 28.50 -9.31
N ARG A 57 -4.68 27.54 -9.47
CA ARG A 57 -4.73 26.55 -10.57
C ARG A 57 -5.93 25.62 -10.43
N GLN A 58 -6.21 25.17 -9.22
CA GLN A 58 -7.34 24.32 -8.89
C GLN A 58 -8.68 25.00 -9.22
N LEU A 59 -8.84 26.27 -8.84
CA LEU A 59 -9.99 27.10 -9.20
C LEU A 59 -10.15 27.28 -10.71
N ALA A 60 -9.04 27.40 -11.46
CA ALA A 60 -9.07 27.62 -12.91
C ALA A 60 -9.22 26.30 -13.70
N GLY A 61 -8.77 25.16 -13.19
CA GLY A 61 -8.71 23.89 -13.89
C GLY A 61 -9.60 22.78 -13.30
N GLY A 62 -10.22 23.00 -12.15
CA GLY A 62 -11.10 22.03 -11.48
C GLY A 62 -10.41 20.77 -10.96
N ARG A 63 -9.05 20.70 -11.01
CA ARG A 63 -8.25 19.55 -10.57
C ARG A 63 -7.16 19.95 -9.58
N SER A 64 -6.92 19.07 -8.57
CA SER A 64 -5.86 19.25 -7.57
C SER A 64 -4.49 18.80 -8.08
N HIS A 65 -4.44 17.90 -9.05
CA HIS A 65 -3.26 17.16 -9.47
C HIS A 65 -2.61 16.39 -8.31
N ILE A 66 -3.43 15.82 -7.43
CA ILE A 66 -3.00 14.99 -6.29
C ILE A 66 -3.68 13.64 -6.39
N LEU A 67 -2.89 12.58 -6.28
CA LEU A 67 -3.34 11.21 -5.99
C LEU A 67 -3.19 10.97 -4.50
N ALA A 68 -4.22 10.52 -3.81
CA ALA A 68 -4.12 10.16 -2.41
C ALA A 68 -3.95 8.64 -2.24
N LEU A 69 -2.91 8.25 -1.51
CA LEU A 69 -2.78 6.90 -0.97
C LEU A 69 -3.45 6.90 0.40
N VAL A 70 -4.55 6.18 0.52
CA VAL A 70 -5.35 6.11 1.74
C VAL A 70 -5.10 4.79 2.44
N LEU A 71 -4.77 4.88 3.73
CA LEU A 71 -4.52 3.72 4.61
C LEU A 71 -5.50 3.75 5.79
N ARG A 72 -6.16 2.61 6.03
CA ARG A 72 -7.04 2.44 7.20
C ARG A 72 -6.25 1.86 8.37
N GLN A 73 -5.23 2.58 8.76
CA GLN A 73 -4.29 2.23 9.81
C GLN A 73 -4.10 3.42 10.74
N THR A 74 -3.68 3.17 11.98
CA THR A 74 -3.30 4.25 12.89
C THR A 74 -1.98 4.90 12.44
N PRO A 75 -1.68 6.14 12.85
CA PRO A 75 -0.40 6.76 12.54
C PRO A 75 0.81 5.92 12.99
N GLU A 76 0.69 5.20 14.09
CA GLU A 76 1.74 4.32 14.64
C GLU A 76 1.96 3.09 13.74
N GLN A 77 0.88 2.47 13.25
CA GLN A 77 0.94 1.36 12.31
C GLN A 77 1.55 1.80 10.97
N ILE A 78 1.16 2.98 10.47
CA ILE A 78 1.75 3.57 9.25
C ILE A 78 3.24 3.83 9.42
N ALA A 79 3.67 4.33 10.60
CA ALA A 79 5.08 4.58 10.88
C ALA A 79 5.93 3.31 10.89
N SER A 80 5.33 2.15 11.20
CA SER A 80 5.99 0.84 11.19
C SER A 80 5.82 0.06 9.88
N ASP A 81 5.05 0.56 8.92
CA ASP A 81 4.81 -0.10 7.63
C ASP A 81 6.05 -0.08 6.74
N ALA A 82 6.81 -1.18 6.74
CA ALA A 82 8.07 -1.29 6.02
C ALA A 82 7.92 -1.38 4.49
N ILE A 83 6.72 -1.69 3.96
CA ILE A 83 6.46 -1.74 2.51
C ILE A 83 5.96 -0.40 1.95
N LEU A 84 5.51 0.50 2.81
CA LEU A 84 4.92 1.78 2.41
C LEU A 84 5.89 2.63 1.58
N ALA A 85 7.17 2.67 1.94
CA ALA A 85 8.17 3.46 1.23
C ALA A 85 8.32 3.03 -0.24
N GLU A 86 8.35 1.73 -0.52
CA GLU A 86 8.43 1.18 -1.88
C GLU A 86 7.13 1.39 -2.65
N THR A 87 5.98 1.21 -1.99
CA THR A 87 4.66 1.53 -2.57
C THR A 87 4.57 3.00 -2.99
N LEU A 88 4.99 3.93 -2.10
CA LEU A 88 5.02 5.36 -2.40
C LEU A 88 5.98 5.70 -3.53
N ARG A 89 7.16 5.08 -3.58
CA ARG A 89 8.13 5.26 -4.65
C ARG A 89 7.53 4.85 -6.00
N GLY A 90 6.82 3.73 -6.06
CA GLY A 90 6.11 3.25 -7.23
C GLY A 90 5.00 4.21 -7.66
N LEU A 91 4.12 4.57 -6.74
CA LEU A 91 3.00 5.48 -6.97
C LEU A 91 3.49 6.87 -7.43
N ALA A 92 4.51 7.43 -6.76
CA ALA A 92 5.09 8.71 -7.14
C ALA A 92 5.75 8.67 -8.54
N THR A 93 6.35 7.52 -8.91
CA THR A 93 6.91 7.33 -10.25
C THR A 93 5.81 7.41 -11.30
N ALA A 94 4.68 6.75 -11.10
CA ALA A 94 3.53 6.84 -12.01
C ALA A 94 2.93 8.26 -12.02
N ALA A 95 2.70 8.86 -10.86
CA ALA A 95 2.10 10.19 -10.73
C ALA A 95 2.88 11.27 -11.50
N ARG A 96 4.21 11.25 -11.41
CA ARG A 96 5.09 12.23 -12.07
C ARG A 96 4.95 12.23 -13.58
N THR A 97 4.60 11.12 -14.23
CA THR A 97 4.47 11.03 -15.69
C THR A 97 3.38 11.96 -16.25
N ARG A 98 2.39 12.30 -15.42
CA ARG A 98 1.29 13.22 -15.79
C ARG A 98 1.22 14.47 -14.90
N GLY A 99 2.32 14.80 -14.20
CA GLY A 99 2.42 16.03 -13.39
C GLY A 99 1.62 15.99 -12.07
N PHE A 100 1.25 14.80 -11.61
CA PHE A 100 0.57 14.63 -10.32
C PHE A 100 1.57 14.53 -9.17
N ARG A 101 1.09 14.81 -7.97
CA ARG A 101 1.77 14.57 -6.68
C ARG A 101 1.06 13.46 -5.93
N VAL A 102 1.74 12.89 -4.94
CA VAL A 102 1.15 11.89 -4.05
C VAL A 102 1.00 12.50 -2.67
N MET A 103 -0.15 12.24 -2.06
CA MET A 103 -0.47 12.53 -0.68
C MET A 103 -0.75 11.21 0.03
N VAL A 104 -0.27 11.05 1.26
CA VAL A 104 -0.64 9.94 2.13
C VAL A 104 -1.69 10.43 3.10
N GLU A 105 -2.81 9.72 3.18
CA GLU A 105 -3.92 10.07 4.05
C GLU A 105 -4.25 8.89 4.98
N PRO A 106 -3.88 8.99 6.26
CA PRO A 106 -4.39 8.09 7.28
C PRO A 106 -5.90 8.31 7.45
N LEU A 107 -6.71 7.31 7.19
CA LEU A 107 -8.13 7.39 7.42
C LEU A 107 -8.48 6.64 8.71
N ALA A 108 -8.63 7.37 9.82
CA ALA A 108 -9.04 6.79 11.09
C ALA A 108 -10.36 6.02 10.94
N THR A 109 -10.49 4.91 11.66
CA THR A 109 -11.68 4.06 11.63
C THR A 109 -12.91 4.77 12.18
N ASP A 110 -12.72 5.80 13.04
CA ASP A 110 -13.78 6.47 13.79
C ASP A 110 -13.62 8.00 13.72
N GLY A 111 -14.68 8.70 13.30
CA GLY A 111 -14.75 10.15 13.34
C GLY A 111 -15.54 10.78 12.18
N PRO A 112 -16.15 11.97 12.40
CA PRO A 112 -17.00 12.63 11.41
C PRO A 112 -16.27 13.13 10.16
N HIS A 113 -14.95 13.19 10.17
CA HIS A 113 -14.11 13.64 9.06
C HIS A 113 -13.43 12.50 8.28
N ALA A 114 -13.59 11.25 8.71
CA ALA A 114 -13.01 10.06 8.10
C ALA A 114 -13.86 9.60 6.90
N SER A 115 -13.87 10.36 5.80
CA SER A 115 -14.65 9.98 4.62
C SER A 115 -13.81 10.10 3.34
N TYR A 116 -13.73 8.99 2.59
CA TYR A 116 -13.15 8.99 1.25
C TYR A 116 -13.78 10.05 0.34
N ALA A 117 -15.12 10.18 0.41
CA ALA A 117 -15.85 11.12 -0.40
C ALA A 117 -15.52 12.58 -0.05
N ALA A 118 -15.18 12.88 1.21
CA ALA A 118 -14.77 14.22 1.61
C ALA A 118 -13.47 14.65 0.93
N LEU A 119 -12.48 13.76 0.81
CA LEU A 119 -11.20 14.02 0.13
C LEU A 119 -11.41 14.41 -1.34
N LEU A 120 -12.32 13.73 -2.03
CA LEU A 120 -12.60 13.95 -3.44
C LEU A 120 -13.53 15.18 -3.66
N ARG A 121 -14.62 15.29 -2.87
CA ARG A 121 -15.56 16.41 -3.00
C ARG A 121 -14.96 17.76 -2.62
N SER A 122 -14.04 17.78 -1.64
CA SER A 122 -13.27 18.98 -1.28
C SER A 122 -12.12 19.28 -2.24
N GLN A 123 -11.95 18.47 -3.29
CA GLN A 123 -10.87 18.58 -4.27
C GLN A 123 -9.45 18.51 -3.64
N HIS A 124 -9.29 17.85 -2.50
CA HIS A 124 -7.97 17.61 -1.93
C HIS A 124 -7.19 16.56 -2.73
N ALA A 125 -7.90 15.66 -3.42
CA ALA A 125 -7.32 14.71 -4.36
C ALA A 125 -8.25 14.54 -5.58
N ASP A 126 -7.67 14.16 -6.73
CA ASP A 126 -8.41 13.85 -7.94
C ASP A 126 -8.77 12.36 -8.04
N GLY A 127 -8.15 11.53 -7.22
CA GLY A 127 -8.42 10.09 -7.12
C GLY A 127 -7.71 9.45 -5.94
N LEU A 128 -8.17 8.25 -5.57
CA LEU A 128 -7.71 7.52 -4.41
C LEU A 128 -7.12 6.16 -4.80
N VAL A 129 -5.95 5.84 -4.26
CA VAL A 129 -5.48 4.46 -4.10
C VAL A 129 -5.78 4.06 -2.66
N ILE A 130 -6.61 3.05 -2.45
CA ILE A 130 -6.94 2.54 -1.11
C ILE A 130 -6.14 1.28 -0.89
N SER A 131 -5.20 1.32 0.07
CA SER A 131 -4.35 0.18 0.43
C SER A 131 -4.95 -0.58 1.61
N GLY A 132 -4.95 -1.91 1.51
CA GLY A 132 -5.51 -2.79 2.52
C GLY A 132 -7.03 -2.64 2.65
N PRO A 133 -7.82 -2.97 1.61
CA PRO A 133 -9.27 -2.86 1.69
C PRO A 133 -9.86 -3.83 2.73
N ARG A 134 -10.92 -3.38 3.40
CA ARG A 134 -11.64 -4.15 4.43
C ARG A 134 -12.98 -4.61 3.91
N ILE A 135 -13.42 -5.79 4.36
CA ILE A 135 -14.73 -6.35 4.00
C ILE A 135 -15.90 -5.62 4.68
N ASP A 136 -15.64 -4.98 5.80
CA ASP A 136 -16.61 -4.25 6.61
C ASP A 136 -16.61 -2.73 6.34
N ASP A 137 -16.16 -2.29 5.15
CA ASP A 137 -16.10 -0.87 4.78
C ASP A 137 -17.28 -0.43 3.90
N PRO A 138 -18.36 0.11 4.49
CA PRO A 138 -19.52 0.57 3.72
C PRO A 138 -19.23 1.83 2.92
N GLN A 139 -18.24 2.66 3.34
CA GLN A 139 -17.88 3.88 2.63
C GLN A 139 -17.21 3.58 1.30
N LEU A 140 -16.40 2.50 1.24
CA LEU A 140 -15.79 2.04 0.00
C LEU A 140 -16.84 1.64 -1.03
N ALA A 141 -17.85 0.86 -0.62
CA ALA A 141 -18.94 0.46 -1.50
C ALA A 141 -19.74 1.67 -2.04
N ALA A 142 -19.99 2.67 -1.18
CA ALA A 142 -20.64 3.91 -1.57
C ALA A 142 -19.79 4.71 -2.58
N LEU A 143 -18.47 4.82 -2.33
CA LEU A 143 -17.55 5.54 -3.18
C LEU A 143 -17.48 4.96 -4.61
N VAL A 144 -17.42 3.63 -4.70
CA VAL A 144 -17.41 2.89 -5.98
C VAL A 144 -18.71 3.11 -6.74
N ARG A 145 -19.86 2.98 -6.06
CA ARG A 145 -21.19 3.20 -6.65
C ARG A 145 -21.38 4.63 -7.16
N ASP A 146 -20.82 5.62 -6.45
CA ASP A 146 -20.89 7.05 -6.84
C ASP A 146 -19.93 7.38 -8.02
N GLY A 147 -19.17 6.41 -8.53
CA GLY A 147 -18.33 6.55 -9.72
C GLY A 147 -17.05 7.37 -9.54
N PHE A 148 -16.60 7.57 -8.31
CA PHE A 148 -15.35 8.28 -8.06
C PHE A 148 -14.13 7.53 -8.58
N PRO A 149 -13.04 8.21 -9.01
CA PRO A 149 -11.79 7.58 -9.41
C PRO A 149 -11.10 6.89 -8.22
N VAL A 150 -11.22 5.55 -8.16
CA VAL A 150 -10.66 4.72 -7.09
C VAL A 150 -9.98 3.50 -7.70
N VAL A 151 -8.82 3.15 -7.12
CA VAL A 151 -8.12 1.89 -7.36
C VAL A 151 -7.80 1.28 -6.00
N LEU A 152 -8.01 -0.03 -5.87
CA LEU A 152 -7.61 -0.78 -4.68
C LEU A 152 -6.20 -1.35 -4.86
N GLN A 153 -5.36 -1.18 -3.87
CA GLN A 153 -4.19 -2.03 -3.64
C GLN A 153 -4.61 -3.13 -2.67
N GLY A 154 -4.90 -4.30 -3.21
CA GLY A 154 -5.69 -5.36 -2.62
C GLY A 154 -7.00 -5.57 -3.39
N ALA A 155 -7.84 -6.49 -2.99
CA ALA A 155 -9.06 -6.84 -3.72
C ALA A 155 -10.31 -6.83 -2.84
N ARG A 156 -11.43 -6.37 -3.41
CA ARG A 156 -12.81 -6.56 -2.93
C ARG A 156 -13.59 -7.22 -4.06
N ARG A 157 -13.80 -8.54 -3.95
CA ARG A 157 -14.39 -9.35 -5.04
C ARG A 157 -15.89 -9.09 -5.24
N ASP A 158 -16.53 -8.48 -4.24
CA ASP A 158 -17.93 -8.09 -4.23
C ASP A 158 -18.19 -6.69 -4.81
N LEU A 159 -17.12 -5.96 -5.18
CA LEU A 159 -17.21 -4.62 -5.78
C LEU A 159 -16.63 -4.61 -7.20
N ASP A 160 -17.32 -3.89 -8.11
CA ASP A 160 -16.81 -3.61 -9.46
C ASP A 160 -15.88 -2.40 -9.42
N VAL A 161 -14.65 -2.64 -9.02
CA VAL A 161 -13.61 -1.62 -8.86
C VAL A 161 -12.27 -2.12 -9.36
N THR A 162 -11.50 -1.25 -9.98
CA THR A 162 -10.13 -1.57 -10.41
C THR A 162 -9.26 -1.95 -9.20
N SER A 163 -8.64 -3.12 -9.28
CA SER A 163 -7.77 -3.66 -8.22
C SER A 163 -6.41 -4.09 -8.76
N ILE A 164 -5.37 -3.72 -8.02
CA ILE A 164 -3.99 -4.16 -8.24
C ILE A 164 -3.57 -4.91 -6.97
N ASP A 165 -3.22 -6.17 -7.13
CA ASP A 165 -2.95 -7.06 -6.00
C ASP A 165 -1.89 -8.10 -6.36
N ILE A 166 -1.56 -8.95 -5.40
CA ILE A 166 -0.83 -10.20 -5.58
C ILE A 166 -1.78 -11.37 -5.38
N ASP A 167 -1.33 -12.57 -5.73
CA ASP A 167 -2.04 -13.79 -5.32
C ASP A 167 -1.64 -14.14 -3.88
N ASN A 168 -2.34 -13.54 -2.90
CA ASN A 168 -2.10 -13.76 -1.48
C ASN A 168 -2.30 -15.22 -1.08
N VAL A 169 -3.29 -15.90 -1.69
CA VAL A 169 -3.57 -17.32 -1.42
C VAL A 169 -2.42 -18.19 -1.91
N ALA A 170 -1.98 -18.00 -3.15
CA ALA A 170 -0.88 -18.78 -3.72
C ALA A 170 0.45 -18.51 -3.01
N GLY A 171 0.74 -17.23 -2.67
CA GLY A 171 1.95 -16.86 -1.92
C GLY A 171 2.03 -17.51 -0.54
N ALA A 172 0.95 -17.41 0.24
CA ALA A 172 0.87 -18.03 1.57
C ALA A 172 0.90 -19.57 1.49
N ARG A 173 0.19 -20.13 0.52
CA ARG A 173 0.22 -21.57 0.26
C ARG A 173 1.63 -22.05 -0.03
N GLY A 174 2.37 -21.40 -0.92
CA GLY A 174 3.76 -21.77 -1.23
C GLY A 174 4.70 -21.66 -0.03
N ALA A 175 4.52 -20.66 0.84
CA ALA A 175 5.26 -20.52 2.08
C ALA A 175 5.06 -21.71 3.03
N VAL A 176 3.81 -22.16 3.19
CA VAL A 176 3.46 -23.28 4.07
C VAL A 176 3.84 -24.63 3.44
N GLU A 177 3.67 -24.80 2.15
CA GLU A 177 4.14 -25.98 1.40
C GLU A 177 5.67 -26.17 1.56
N HIS A 178 6.45 -25.08 1.59
CA HIS A 178 7.88 -25.14 1.88
C HIS A 178 8.15 -25.72 3.27
N LEU A 179 7.45 -25.30 4.32
CA LEU A 179 7.57 -25.87 5.66
C LEU A 179 7.17 -27.37 5.68
N ILE A 180 6.09 -27.72 4.99
CA ILE A 180 5.62 -29.10 4.88
C ILE A 180 6.66 -29.99 4.17
N ALA A 181 7.30 -29.48 3.11
CA ALA A 181 8.35 -30.18 2.38
C ALA A 181 9.60 -30.41 3.24
N LEU A 182 9.89 -29.56 4.23
CA LEU A 182 10.93 -29.73 5.23
C LEU A 182 10.56 -30.74 6.34
N GLY A 183 9.37 -31.33 6.28
CA GLY A 183 8.90 -32.36 7.21
C GLY A 183 8.03 -31.85 8.36
N HIS A 184 7.79 -30.54 8.45
CA HIS A 184 6.93 -29.97 9.50
C HIS A 184 5.47 -30.41 9.34
N ARG A 185 4.82 -30.68 10.49
CA ARG A 185 3.42 -31.12 10.53
C ARG A 185 2.57 -30.31 11.54
N ARG A 186 3.22 -29.69 12.53
CA ARG A 186 2.54 -28.79 13.48
C ARG A 186 2.97 -27.36 13.23
N ILE A 187 2.34 -26.76 12.22
CA ILE A 187 2.67 -25.44 11.70
C ILE A 187 1.69 -24.42 12.26
N ALA A 188 2.17 -23.45 13.02
CA ALA A 188 1.37 -22.33 13.48
C ALA A 188 1.22 -21.26 12.39
N CYS A 189 0.19 -20.41 12.53
CA CYS A 189 -0.03 -19.25 11.66
C CYS A 189 -0.27 -17.99 12.51
N ILE A 190 0.41 -16.90 12.17
CA ILE A 190 0.09 -15.56 12.68
C ILE A 190 -0.32 -14.70 11.49
N THR A 191 -1.56 -14.17 11.49
CA THR A 191 -2.02 -13.30 10.41
C THR A 191 -1.30 -11.94 10.45
N ASN A 192 -1.25 -11.22 9.32
CA ASN A 192 -0.67 -9.88 9.28
C ASN A 192 -1.56 -8.81 9.91
N ALA A 193 -2.88 -9.07 9.96
CA ALA A 193 -3.89 -8.13 10.43
C ALA A 193 -5.15 -8.89 10.86
N PRO A 194 -6.14 -8.22 11.49
CA PRO A 194 -7.48 -8.77 11.69
C PRO A 194 -8.11 -9.25 10.36
N LEU A 195 -8.94 -10.31 10.42
CA LEU A 195 -9.52 -10.97 9.23
C LEU A 195 -10.56 -10.12 8.48
N VAL A 196 -10.87 -8.94 8.96
CA VAL A 196 -11.64 -7.93 8.21
C VAL A 196 -10.83 -7.32 7.04
N TYR A 197 -9.51 -7.46 7.04
CA TYR A 197 -8.65 -7.11 5.91
C TYR A 197 -8.57 -8.29 4.93
N THR A 198 -8.84 -8.03 3.65
CA THR A 198 -8.93 -9.09 2.63
C THR A 198 -7.63 -9.87 2.47
N ALA A 199 -6.47 -9.20 2.52
CA ALA A 199 -5.18 -9.87 2.44
C ALA A 199 -4.93 -10.82 3.62
N ALA A 200 -5.37 -10.46 4.84
CA ALA A 200 -5.22 -11.33 6.01
C ALA A 200 -6.06 -12.61 5.87
N GLN A 201 -7.29 -12.47 5.40
CA GLN A 201 -8.16 -13.61 5.11
C GLN A 201 -7.57 -14.51 4.01
N GLU A 202 -7.14 -13.92 2.90
CA GLU A 202 -6.58 -14.67 1.77
C GLU A 202 -5.28 -15.39 2.13
N ARG A 203 -4.39 -14.79 2.94
CA ARG A 203 -3.16 -15.45 3.42
C ARG A 203 -3.46 -16.60 4.38
N LEU A 204 -4.47 -16.44 5.24
CA LEU A 204 -4.96 -17.54 6.09
C LEU A 204 -5.58 -18.67 5.27
N ASP A 205 -6.33 -18.35 4.21
CA ASP A 205 -6.91 -19.36 3.31
C ASP A 205 -5.79 -20.12 2.56
N GLY A 206 -4.70 -19.45 2.18
CA GLY A 206 -3.52 -20.08 1.61
C GLY A 206 -2.85 -21.07 2.57
N TYR A 207 -2.69 -20.69 3.85
CA TYR A 207 -2.20 -21.58 4.91
C TYR A 207 -3.08 -22.83 5.04
N ARG A 208 -4.41 -22.66 5.13
CA ARG A 208 -5.38 -23.75 5.21
C ARG A 208 -5.31 -24.67 4.00
N ALA A 209 -5.22 -24.09 2.81
CA ALA A 209 -5.13 -24.84 1.56
C ALA A 209 -3.88 -25.72 1.50
N ALA A 210 -2.74 -25.23 2.00
CA ALA A 210 -1.51 -26.01 2.06
C ALA A 210 -1.62 -27.20 3.03
N LEU A 211 -2.18 -26.98 4.24
CA LEU A 211 -2.42 -28.05 5.22
C LEU A 211 -3.35 -29.13 4.65
N ALA A 212 -4.49 -28.72 4.09
CA ALA A 212 -5.48 -29.63 3.51
C ALA A 212 -4.87 -30.48 2.37
N SER A 213 -4.04 -29.86 1.50
CA SER A 213 -3.37 -30.56 0.39
C SER A 213 -2.37 -31.63 0.89
N ALA A 214 -1.84 -31.46 2.09
CA ALA A 214 -0.90 -32.40 2.71
C ALA A 214 -1.59 -33.40 3.67
N GLY A 215 -2.91 -33.38 3.78
CA GLY A 215 -3.66 -34.21 4.71
C GLY A 215 -3.40 -33.87 6.18
N ILE A 216 -3.09 -32.61 6.48
CA ILE A 216 -2.87 -32.12 7.85
C ILE A 216 -4.16 -31.40 8.29
N ASP A 217 -4.75 -31.86 9.38
CA ASP A 217 -5.96 -31.24 9.95
C ASP A 217 -5.63 -29.83 10.50
N GLU A 218 -6.51 -28.88 10.25
CA GLU A 218 -6.43 -27.53 10.85
C GLU A 218 -6.69 -27.61 12.35
N ASP A 219 -5.78 -27.07 13.15
CA ASP A 219 -5.96 -26.88 14.59
C ASP A 219 -6.14 -25.38 14.86
N PRO A 220 -7.36 -24.89 15.22
CA PRO A 220 -7.58 -23.47 15.50
C PRO A 220 -6.67 -22.92 16.62
N ALA A 221 -6.17 -23.77 17.51
CA ALA A 221 -5.22 -23.36 18.55
C ALA A 221 -3.86 -22.93 17.99
N LEU A 222 -3.54 -23.29 16.73
CA LEU A 222 -2.33 -22.90 16.01
C LEU A 222 -2.45 -21.57 15.26
N VAL A 223 -3.64 -20.95 15.24
CA VAL A 223 -3.86 -19.67 14.53
C VAL A 223 -3.94 -18.52 15.53
N ALA A 224 -3.15 -17.48 15.30
CA ALA A 224 -3.19 -16.22 16.08
C ALA A 224 -3.30 -15.02 15.13
N THR A 225 -3.78 -13.90 15.65
CA THR A 225 -3.97 -12.67 14.88
C THR A 225 -2.88 -11.66 15.20
N GLY A 226 -2.20 -11.14 14.17
CA GLY A 226 -1.35 -9.95 14.23
C GLY A 226 -2.14 -8.68 13.88
N ASP A 227 -1.51 -7.52 14.00
CA ASP A 227 -2.13 -6.22 13.69
C ASP A 227 -1.09 -5.23 13.12
N PHE A 228 -0.45 -5.60 12.01
CA PHE A 228 0.49 -4.81 11.21
C PHE A 228 1.83 -4.45 11.88
N ASP A 229 2.02 -4.68 13.17
CA ASP A 229 3.20 -4.24 13.91
C ASP A 229 3.91 -5.37 14.67
N ALA A 230 5.16 -5.11 15.09
CA ALA A 230 5.94 -6.07 15.84
C ALA A 230 5.38 -6.36 17.26
N PRO A 231 4.84 -5.39 18.01
CA PRO A 231 4.20 -5.67 19.29
C PRO A 231 3.07 -6.70 19.19
N SER A 232 2.22 -6.62 18.18
CA SER A 232 1.14 -7.59 17.97
C SER A 232 1.68 -8.97 17.63
N GLY A 233 2.75 -9.05 16.83
CA GLY A 233 3.44 -10.30 16.52
C GLY A 233 4.05 -10.96 17.76
N HIS A 234 4.66 -10.16 18.65
CA HIS A 234 5.18 -10.64 19.93
C HIS A 234 4.06 -11.21 20.80
N ALA A 235 2.97 -10.46 20.99
CA ALA A 235 1.83 -10.91 21.79
C ALA A 235 1.19 -12.18 21.24
N ALA A 236 1.01 -12.26 19.90
CA ALA A 236 0.49 -13.43 19.21
C ALA A 236 1.36 -14.68 19.44
N MET A 237 2.69 -14.54 19.31
CA MET A 237 3.64 -15.63 19.53
C MET A 237 3.66 -16.08 20.99
N VAL A 238 3.67 -15.18 21.96
CA VAL A 238 3.56 -15.52 23.39
C VAL A 238 2.28 -16.31 23.65
N GLY A 239 1.16 -15.87 23.09
CA GLY A 239 -0.12 -16.60 23.20
C GLY A 239 -0.08 -18.00 22.58
N LEU A 240 0.60 -18.20 21.43
CA LEU A 240 0.79 -19.51 20.81
C LEU A 240 1.63 -20.43 21.70
N LEU A 241 2.75 -19.94 22.19
CA LEU A 241 3.68 -20.71 23.04
C LEU A 241 3.02 -21.16 24.34
N ALA A 242 2.10 -20.36 24.89
CA ALA A 242 1.39 -20.69 26.13
C ALA A 242 0.32 -21.78 25.96
N ARG A 243 -0.32 -21.88 24.77
CA ARG A 243 -1.49 -22.74 24.58
C ARG A 243 -1.28 -23.99 23.77
N THR A 244 -0.18 -24.06 22.96
CA THR A 244 0.01 -25.19 22.06
C THR A 244 1.50 -25.44 21.76
N ARG A 245 1.81 -26.60 21.18
CA ARG A 245 3.14 -26.92 20.68
C ARG A 245 3.13 -26.87 19.15
N PHE A 246 4.19 -26.37 18.57
CA PHE A 246 4.43 -26.32 17.12
C PHE A 246 5.93 -26.37 16.86
N ASP A 247 6.32 -26.79 15.67
CA ASP A 247 7.72 -26.90 15.21
C ASP A 247 8.02 -25.96 14.04
N ALA A 248 6.98 -25.32 13.49
CA ALA A 248 7.13 -24.27 12.48
C ALA A 248 6.03 -23.23 12.60
N VAL A 249 6.27 -22.04 12.04
CA VAL A 249 5.29 -20.96 12.00
C VAL A 249 5.36 -20.22 10.67
N PHE A 250 4.20 -19.99 10.06
CA PHE A 250 4.00 -19.03 9.00
C PHE A 250 3.49 -17.71 9.62
N VAL A 251 4.24 -16.64 9.44
CA VAL A 251 3.85 -15.29 9.88
C VAL A 251 3.57 -14.46 8.66
N ALA A 252 2.32 -14.06 8.49
CA ALA A 252 1.82 -13.44 7.26
C ALA A 252 2.27 -11.97 7.05
N SER A 253 3.30 -11.49 7.74
CA SER A 253 4.03 -10.23 7.51
C SER A 253 5.39 -10.27 8.21
N ASP A 254 6.42 -9.75 7.57
CA ASP A 254 7.78 -9.68 8.12
C ASP A 254 7.88 -8.72 9.33
N VAL A 255 7.08 -7.65 9.37
CA VAL A 255 7.03 -6.75 10.53
C VAL A 255 6.43 -7.46 11.74
N VAL A 256 5.37 -8.24 11.54
CA VAL A 256 4.78 -9.10 12.58
C VAL A 256 5.77 -10.20 12.98
N ALA A 257 6.50 -10.77 12.00
CA ALA A 257 7.54 -11.79 12.27
C ALA A 257 8.67 -11.26 13.15
N LEU A 258 9.07 -9.99 13.03
CA LEU A 258 10.06 -9.37 13.92
C LEU A 258 9.66 -9.49 15.39
N GLY A 259 8.39 -9.23 15.70
CA GLY A 259 7.85 -9.40 17.06
C GLY A 259 7.81 -10.87 17.48
N ALA A 260 7.39 -11.76 16.59
CA ALA A 260 7.36 -13.20 16.84
C ALA A 260 8.76 -13.77 17.11
N ILE A 261 9.79 -13.32 16.38
CA ILE A 261 11.21 -13.68 16.61
C ILE A 261 11.62 -13.25 18.02
N SER A 262 11.29 -12.02 18.43
CA SER A 262 11.60 -11.54 19.78
C SER A 262 10.98 -12.43 20.86
N ALA A 263 9.70 -12.80 20.72
CA ALA A 263 9.02 -13.68 21.68
C ALA A 263 9.62 -15.10 21.74
N LEU A 264 10.01 -15.66 20.60
CA LEU A 264 10.71 -16.96 20.55
C LEU A 264 12.05 -16.89 21.27
N ARG A 265 12.84 -15.84 21.04
CA ARG A 265 14.11 -15.60 21.74
C ARG A 265 13.91 -15.47 23.24
N ASP A 266 12.91 -14.71 23.70
CA ASP A 266 12.60 -14.51 25.12
C ASP A 266 12.16 -15.83 25.81
N ALA A 267 11.55 -16.74 25.03
CA ALA A 267 11.20 -18.10 25.45
C ALA A 267 12.36 -19.12 25.33
N GLY A 268 13.56 -18.67 24.93
CA GLY A 268 14.73 -19.55 24.74
C GLY A 268 14.61 -20.51 23.56
N ARG A 269 13.73 -20.19 22.58
CA ARG A 269 13.54 -21.00 21.36
C ARG A 269 14.42 -20.46 20.23
N ARG A 270 15.16 -21.34 19.58
CA ARG A 270 16.06 -21.01 18.47
C ARG A 270 15.36 -21.20 17.13
N ILE A 271 15.68 -20.33 16.21
CA ILE A 271 15.24 -20.39 14.82
C ILE A 271 16.49 -20.72 13.98
N PRO A 272 16.46 -21.75 13.10
CA PRO A 272 15.33 -22.65 12.83
C PRO A 272 15.30 -23.91 13.72
N GLU A 273 16.26 -24.13 14.64
CA GLU A 273 16.51 -25.42 15.28
C GLU A 273 15.32 -25.92 16.13
N ASP A 274 14.61 -25.04 16.81
CA ASP A 274 13.47 -25.39 17.65
C ASP A 274 12.12 -25.01 16.99
N VAL A 275 12.12 -23.96 16.13
CA VAL A 275 10.97 -23.51 15.35
C VAL A 275 11.43 -22.94 14.02
N SER A 276 11.05 -23.55 12.90
CA SER A 276 11.22 -22.97 11.57
C SER A 276 10.23 -21.82 11.36
N MET A 277 10.66 -20.73 10.70
CA MET A 277 9.81 -19.57 10.46
C MET A 277 9.85 -19.15 9.00
N VAL A 278 8.67 -18.88 8.42
CA VAL A 278 8.51 -18.22 7.12
C VAL A 278 7.69 -16.95 7.31
N GLY A 279 8.18 -15.84 6.76
CA GLY A 279 7.51 -14.55 6.72
C GLY A 279 6.74 -14.30 5.43
N PHE A 280 6.32 -13.04 5.26
CA PHE A 280 5.67 -12.51 4.07
C PHE A 280 6.00 -11.03 3.95
N ASP A 281 6.27 -10.52 2.76
CA ASP A 281 6.53 -9.17 2.27
C ASP A 281 7.95 -8.99 1.68
N ASP A 282 8.98 -9.67 2.18
CA ASP A 282 10.42 -9.52 1.86
C ASP A 282 10.87 -8.06 2.05
N ILE A 283 10.60 -7.53 3.26
CA ILE A 283 11.04 -6.18 3.60
C ILE A 283 12.56 -6.05 3.56
N PRO A 284 13.13 -4.85 3.29
CA PRO A 284 14.58 -4.67 3.22
C PRO A 284 15.37 -5.15 4.45
N LEU A 285 14.72 -5.19 5.61
CA LEU A 285 15.33 -5.66 6.85
C LEU A 285 15.35 -7.18 7.01
N ALA A 286 14.55 -7.93 6.24
CA ALA A 286 14.42 -9.39 6.39
C ALA A 286 15.75 -10.17 6.22
N VAL A 287 16.67 -9.62 5.42
CA VAL A 287 18.02 -10.18 5.22
C VAL A 287 18.94 -9.97 6.44
N TYR A 288 18.62 -9.01 7.31
CA TYR A 288 19.39 -8.67 8.51
C TYR A 288 18.78 -9.21 9.81
N PHE A 289 17.69 -9.96 9.73
CA PHE A 289 17.16 -10.67 10.89
C PHE A 289 18.16 -11.76 11.31
N ASP A 290 18.09 -12.18 12.56
CA ASP A 290 18.91 -13.25 13.10
C ASP A 290 18.03 -14.42 13.55
N PRO A 291 18.01 -15.51 12.74
CA PRO A 291 18.63 -15.68 11.40
C PRO A 291 17.90 -14.89 10.29
N PRO A 292 18.57 -14.67 9.11
CA PRO A 292 17.93 -14.08 7.94
C PRO A 292 16.63 -14.80 7.57
N LEU A 293 15.54 -14.02 7.40
CA LEU A 293 14.18 -14.54 7.29
C LEU A 293 13.86 -15.10 5.90
N THR A 294 13.48 -16.36 5.81
CA THR A 294 12.78 -16.95 4.67
C THR A 294 11.41 -16.28 4.58
N THR A 295 11.04 -15.74 3.42
CA THR A 295 9.81 -14.93 3.28
C THR A 295 9.28 -14.95 1.84
N VAL A 296 8.02 -14.56 1.65
CA VAL A 296 7.42 -14.37 0.33
C VAL A 296 7.60 -12.91 -0.10
N ARG A 297 8.25 -12.70 -1.25
CA ARG A 297 8.43 -11.35 -1.80
C ARG A 297 7.15 -10.78 -2.36
N LEU A 298 6.78 -9.61 -1.82
CA LEU A 298 5.71 -8.77 -2.32
C LEU A 298 6.33 -7.63 -3.16
N PRO A 299 5.97 -7.48 -4.45
CA PRO A 299 6.57 -6.47 -5.33
C PRO A 299 5.95 -5.08 -5.07
N ALA A 300 6.23 -4.47 -3.90
CA ALA A 300 5.58 -3.26 -3.40
C ALA A 300 5.75 -2.05 -4.34
N PHE A 301 6.93 -1.89 -4.96
CA PHE A 301 7.17 -0.84 -5.94
C PHE A 301 6.27 -0.99 -7.16
N GLU A 302 6.20 -2.20 -7.72
CA GLU A 302 5.40 -2.50 -8.90
C GLU A 302 3.90 -2.38 -8.60
N LEU A 303 3.45 -2.78 -7.40
CA LEU A 303 2.07 -2.58 -6.93
C LEU A 303 1.72 -1.10 -6.90
N GLY A 304 2.54 -0.27 -6.26
CA GLY A 304 2.33 1.17 -6.19
C GLY A 304 2.34 1.83 -7.57
N ARG A 305 3.28 1.44 -8.44
CA ARG A 305 3.38 1.95 -9.81
C ARG A 305 2.15 1.58 -10.65
N ALA A 306 1.73 0.33 -10.61
CA ALA A 306 0.57 -0.14 -11.36
C ALA A 306 -0.73 0.50 -10.84
N ALA A 307 -0.90 0.64 -9.52
CA ALA A 307 -2.04 1.31 -8.93
C ALA A 307 -2.11 2.79 -9.35
N GLY A 308 -0.97 3.49 -9.35
CA GLY A 308 -0.89 4.86 -9.81
C GLY A 308 -1.22 5.03 -11.28
N GLN A 309 -0.73 4.14 -12.13
CA GLN A 309 -1.04 4.16 -13.56
C GLN A 309 -2.53 3.91 -13.81
N ALA A 310 -3.09 2.88 -13.21
CA ALA A 310 -4.52 2.57 -13.34
C ALA A 310 -5.40 3.72 -12.85
N LEU A 311 -5.02 4.39 -11.75
CA LEU A 311 -5.75 5.54 -11.23
C LEU A 311 -5.69 6.74 -12.19
N LEU A 312 -4.53 7.01 -12.80
CA LEU A 312 -4.38 8.09 -13.80
C LEU A 312 -5.21 7.81 -15.06
N GLU A 313 -5.36 6.57 -15.47
CA GLU A 313 -6.24 6.14 -16.57
C GLU A 313 -7.71 6.39 -16.20
N ARG A 314 -8.13 6.00 -14.99
CA ARG A 314 -9.48 6.28 -14.47
C ARG A 314 -9.80 7.78 -14.40
N ILE A 315 -8.86 8.61 -13.91
CA ILE A 315 -9.03 10.08 -13.88
C ILE A 315 -9.16 10.68 -15.29
N ALA A 316 -8.53 10.06 -16.28
CA ALA A 316 -8.61 10.49 -17.68
C ALA A 316 -9.81 9.89 -18.43
N ASP A 317 -10.71 9.18 -17.74
CA ASP A 317 -11.84 8.43 -18.32
C ASP A 317 -11.40 7.44 -19.41
N GLN A 318 -10.23 6.82 -19.20
CA GLN A 318 -9.68 5.77 -20.04
C GLN A 318 -9.97 4.39 -19.43
N ALA A 319 -10.04 3.37 -20.28
CA ALA A 319 -10.21 2.00 -19.80
C ALA A 319 -8.99 1.58 -18.96
N ALA A 320 -9.23 1.18 -17.72
CA ALA A 320 -8.24 0.58 -16.84
C ALA A 320 -8.56 -0.91 -16.65
N PRO A 321 -7.55 -1.79 -16.47
CA PRO A 321 -7.79 -3.19 -16.15
C PRO A 321 -8.65 -3.33 -14.89
N THR A 322 -9.67 -4.15 -14.92
CA THR A 322 -10.54 -4.39 -13.75
C THR A 322 -9.75 -5.04 -12.61
N ARG A 323 -8.83 -5.96 -12.97
CA ARG A 323 -7.99 -6.67 -12.00
C ARG A 323 -6.61 -6.95 -12.57
N THR A 324 -5.57 -6.63 -11.81
CA THR A 324 -4.18 -7.00 -12.11
C THR A 324 -3.60 -7.75 -10.92
N LEU A 325 -3.06 -8.94 -11.16
CA LEU A 325 -2.31 -9.71 -10.16
C LEU A 325 -0.84 -9.70 -10.53
N LEU A 326 0.01 -9.30 -9.58
CA LEU A 326 1.46 -9.39 -9.71
C LEU A 326 1.96 -10.70 -9.08
N PRO A 327 3.02 -11.29 -9.62
CA PRO A 327 3.59 -12.53 -9.08
C PRO A 327 4.26 -12.29 -7.72
N THR A 328 4.24 -13.34 -6.89
CA THR A 328 5.03 -13.44 -5.67
C THR A 328 6.13 -14.49 -5.83
N GLU A 329 7.17 -14.41 -5.00
CA GLU A 329 8.31 -15.33 -5.04
C GLU A 329 8.71 -15.71 -3.60
N LEU A 330 8.89 -16.99 -3.32
CA LEU A 330 9.44 -17.43 -2.05
C LEU A 330 10.97 -17.25 -2.04
N ILE A 331 11.47 -16.47 -1.11
CA ILE A 331 12.89 -16.20 -0.91
C ILE A 331 13.37 -17.03 0.29
N VAL A 332 14.05 -18.14 0.01
CA VAL A 332 14.56 -19.04 1.04
C VAL A 332 15.85 -18.47 1.62
N ARG A 333 15.90 -18.38 2.96
CA ARG A 333 17.05 -17.94 3.75
C ARG A 333 17.33 -18.92 4.89
N ALA A 334 17.83 -18.44 6.03
CA ALA A 334 18.30 -19.29 7.12
C ALA A 334 17.29 -19.57 8.23
N SER A 335 16.07 -18.98 8.18
CA SER A 335 15.07 -19.16 9.24
C SER A 335 14.23 -20.42 9.11
N THR A 336 14.51 -21.28 8.11
CA THR A 336 13.85 -22.57 7.92
C THR A 336 14.88 -23.69 7.85
N GLY A 337 14.58 -24.83 8.43
CA GLY A 337 15.38 -26.05 8.43
C GLY A 337 14.51 -27.31 8.46
N PRO A 338 15.10 -28.49 8.33
CA PRO A 338 14.34 -29.74 8.39
C PRO A 338 13.69 -29.93 9.76
N ALA A 339 12.48 -30.49 9.77
CA ALA A 339 11.82 -30.87 11.01
C ALA A 339 12.68 -31.88 11.77
N ARG A 340 12.79 -31.71 13.09
CA ARG A 340 13.46 -32.71 13.94
C ARG A 340 12.63 -33.99 13.93
N SER A 341 13.33 -35.13 13.81
CA SER A 341 12.68 -36.42 14.05
C SER A 341 12.12 -36.44 15.48
N PRO A 342 10.89 -36.93 15.66
CA PRO A 342 10.24 -37.02 16.98
C PRO A 342 11.03 -37.81 18.01
#